data_0ee54abfaba81a7a62b0383aa29dbf3f
#
_entry.id   0ee54abfaba81a7a62b0383aa29dbf3f
#
_cell.length_a   1.000
_cell.length_b   1.000
_cell.length_c   1.000
_cell.angle_alpha   90.00
_cell.angle_beta   90.00
_cell.angle_gamma   90.00
#
_symmetry.space_group_name_H-M   'P 1'
#
loop_
_entity.id
_entity.type
_entity.pdbx_description
1 polymer ?
#
loop_
_entity_poly.entity_id
_entity_poly.type
_entity_poly.pdbx_seq_one_letter_code
_entity_poly.pdbx_strand_id
1 'polypeptide(L)'
;MPSLILSTCGTSLLTNGGIPDDLRRLLNKHANSRDWSVMPADEAHTLQQHANSRQQSLLAADEQQVRRLSAELNGLLSWQQRSETPASPQDMYLLLATDTALGQATAQSVCAWLQKQGHSATIISATGLNTASLNSFRQALSGLVKDLHEQLSSYKASGYSINFNLTGGFKGLNGFLQALSTIYADNAFYLFEGSSEVMLIPSLPLTLDAEQVIKQNLRAIRRLSQNLPVIAKDCSNIPELLLFSIDQERVLSEWGELLWRNSQSKLYKQGLYPSISERVIFGEAFEASTRNKSPELLAIINQRIDDLAVYAEGDCKQALKSLDPKQLQGSQHRSLWECDLDDHHRIFMRKDGHTFFLEKVDRALH
;
A
#
# COMPACT_ATOMS: atom_id res chain seq x y z
N MET A 1 -23.18 8.08 -5.34
CA MET A 1 -21.69 8.06 -5.40
C MET A 1 -21.25 6.67 -4.95
N PRO A 2 -20.47 5.95 -5.73
CA PRO A 2 -20.00 4.63 -5.31
C PRO A 2 -19.04 4.76 -4.13
N SER A 3 -18.97 3.72 -3.31
CA SER A 3 -18.13 3.67 -2.11
C SER A 3 -17.01 2.66 -2.26
N LEU A 4 -15.81 3.03 -1.82
CA LEU A 4 -14.75 2.09 -1.49
C LEU A 4 -14.74 1.91 0.02
N ILE A 5 -14.88 0.68 0.50
CA ILE A 5 -14.83 0.38 1.92
C ILE A 5 -13.59 -0.47 2.20
N LEU A 6 -12.60 0.11 2.89
CA LEU A 6 -11.46 -0.61 3.44
C LEU A 6 -11.84 -1.17 4.81
N SER A 7 -11.84 -2.49 4.94
CA SER A 7 -12.18 -3.18 6.18
C SER A 7 -11.02 -4.03 6.68
N THR A 8 -10.64 -3.87 7.94
CA THR A 8 -9.70 -4.78 8.58
C THR A 8 -10.37 -6.12 8.86
N CYS A 9 -9.66 -7.22 8.60
CA CYS A 9 -10.11 -8.58 8.89
C CYS A 9 -9.27 -9.20 10.00
N GLY A 10 -9.95 -9.56 11.09
CA GLY A 10 -9.38 -10.34 12.18
C GLY A 10 -9.84 -11.80 12.13
N THR A 11 -9.76 -12.47 13.27
CA THR A 11 -10.16 -13.86 13.42
C THR A 11 -11.53 -14.03 14.10
N SER A 12 -12.33 -12.98 14.15
CA SER A 12 -13.65 -12.97 14.84
C SER A 12 -14.56 -14.09 14.35
N LEU A 13 -14.60 -14.35 13.04
CA LEU A 13 -15.36 -15.47 12.45
C LEU A 13 -14.97 -16.83 13.04
N LEU A 14 -13.71 -17.05 13.38
CA LEU A 14 -13.22 -18.32 13.93
C LEU A 14 -13.47 -18.45 15.44
N THR A 15 -13.69 -17.34 16.14
CA THR A 15 -13.78 -17.31 17.61
C THR A 15 -15.15 -16.98 18.18
N ASN A 16 -16.01 -16.30 17.39
CA ASN A 16 -17.34 -15.89 17.84
C ASN A 16 -18.33 -17.09 17.95
N GLY A 17 -19.35 -16.92 18.76
CA GLY A 17 -20.45 -17.91 18.90
C GLY A 17 -20.12 -19.09 19.80
N GLY A 18 -19.08 -19.00 20.64
CA GLY A 18 -18.69 -20.03 21.60
C GLY A 18 -17.98 -21.21 20.92
N ILE A 19 -16.69 -21.32 21.12
CA ILE A 19 -15.87 -22.44 20.66
C ILE A 19 -15.28 -23.21 21.86
N PRO A 20 -15.00 -24.51 21.72
CA PRO A 20 -14.32 -25.29 22.76
C PRO A 20 -12.99 -24.67 23.18
N ASP A 21 -12.62 -24.82 24.46
CA ASP A 21 -11.39 -24.20 24.99
C ASP A 21 -10.09 -24.77 24.40
N ASP A 22 -10.09 -26.02 24.01
CA ASP A 22 -8.98 -26.68 23.30
C ASP A 22 -8.78 -26.07 21.91
N LEU A 23 -9.86 -25.86 21.18
CA LEU A 23 -9.82 -25.20 19.88
C LEU A 23 -9.39 -23.71 20.01
N ARG A 24 -9.86 -23.01 21.04
CA ARG A 24 -9.42 -21.63 21.32
C ARG A 24 -7.92 -21.59 21.60
N ARG A 25 -7.39 -22.52 22.39
CA ARG A 25 -5.95 -22.64 22.65
C ARG A 25 -5.18 -22.90 21.38
N LEU A 26 -5.70 -23.75 20.49
CA LEU A 26 -5.08 -24.09 19.20
C LEU A 26 -5.04 -22.87 18.25
N LEU A 27 -6.14 -22.11 18.14
CA LEU A 27 -6.19 -20.87 17.39
C LEU A 27 -5.15 -19.84 17.90
N ASN A 28 -5.05 -19.68 19.22
CA ASN A 28 -4.08 -18.76 19.82
C ASN A 28 -2.62 -19.23 19.60
N LYS A 29 -2.36 -20.53 19.69
CA LYS A 29 -1.03 -21.11 19.45
C LYS A 29 -0.55 -20.80 18.01
N HIS A 30 -1.45 -20.82 17.04
CA HIS A 30 -1.15 -20.64 15.62
C HIS A 30 -1.56 -19.26 15.07
N ALA A 31 -1.82 -18.29 15.94
CA ALA A 31 -2.25 -16.95 15.53
C ALA A 31 -1.27 -16.25 14.56
N ASN A 32 0.02 -16.56 14.66
CA ASN A 32 1.08 -15.99 13.83
C ASN A 32 1.66 -16.97 12.79
N SER A 33 1.12 -18.17 12.66
CA SER A 33 1.57 -19.12 11.65
C SER A 33 1.22 -18.60 10.26
N ARG A 34 2.25 -18.44 9.41
CA ARG A 34 2.12 -17.80 8.10
C ARG A 34 1.25 -18.62 7.15
N ASP A 35 1.45 -19.92 7.13
CA ASP A 35 0.67 -20.85 6.32
C ASP A 35 0.43 -22.15 7.07
N TRP A 36 -0.42 -23.01 6.51
CA TRP A 36 -0.79 -24.26 7.11
C TRP A 36 0.37 -25.28 7.19
N SER A 37 1.37 -25.18 6.32
CA SER A 37 2.48 -26.14 6.22
C SER A 37 3.49 -26.01 7.36
N VAL A 38 3.52 -24.85 8.04
CA VAL A 38 4.42 -24.63 9.19
C VAL A 38 3.83 -25.17 10.51
N MET A 39 2.59 -25.68 10.48
CA MET A 39 1.91 -26.28 11.63
C MET A 39 2.08 -27.81 11.63
N PRO A 40 2.00 -28.49 12.79
CA PRO A 40 1.80 -29.94 12.83
C PRO A 40 0.57 -30.35 12.00
N ALA A 41 0.68 -31.44 11.24
CA ALA A 41 -0.34 -31.80 10.23
C ALA A 41 -1.74 -32.03 10.83
N ASP A 42 -1.84 -32.61 12.01
CA ASP A 42 -3.07 -32.85 12.76
C ASP A 42 -3.71 -31.55 13.24
N GLU A 43 -2.89 -30.61 13.76
CA GLU A 43 -3.34 -29.29 14.20
C GLU A 43 -3.80 -28.43 13.01
N ALA A 44 -3.03 -28.44 11.91
CA ALA A 44 -3.40 -27.78 10.66
C ALA A 44 -4.73 -28.29 10.12
N HIS A 45 -4.91 -29.62 10.08
CA HIS A 45 -6.14 -30.26 9.63
C HIS A 45 -7.34 -29.84 10.47
N THR A 46 -7.20 -29.85 11.79
CA THR A 46 -8.26 -29.44 12.74
C THR A 46 -8.67 -27.99 12.50
N LEU A 47 -7.69 -27.08 12.37
CA LEU A 47 -7.96 -25.65 12.13
C LEU A 47 -8.55 -25.39 10.75
N GLN A 48 -8.12 -26.09 9.71
CA GLN A 48 -8.70 -26.00 8.36
C GLN A 48 -10.15 -26.49 8.34
N GLN A 49 -10.43 -27.62 8.99
CA GLN A 49 -11.81 -28.11 9.11
C GLN A 49 -12.71 -27.09 9.84
N HIS A 50 -12.21 -26.50 10.93
CA HIS A 50 -12.93 -25.45 11.64
C HIS A 50 -13.17 -24.24 10.75
N ALA A 51 -12.16 -23.73 10.05
CA ALA A 51 -12.29 -22.59 9.16
C ALA A 51 -13.30 -22.85 8.04
N ASN A 52 -13.25 -24.03 7.41
CA ASN A 52 -14.22 -24.43 6.38
C ASN A 52 -15.65 -24.53 6.92
N SER A 53 -15.84 -25.10 8.11
CA SER A 53 -17.17 -25.18 8.77
C SER A 53 -17.71 -23.77 9.07
N ARG A 54 -16.85 -22.86 9.54
CA ARG A 54 -17.25 -21.46 9.81
C ARG A 54 -17.60 -20.71 8.52
N GLN A 55 -16.86 -20.92 7.43
CA GLN A 55 -17.19 -20.37 6.11
C GLN A 55 -18.56 -20.88 5.63
N GLN A 56 -18.81 -22.18 5.71
CA GLN A 56 -20.12 -22.75 5.32
C GLN A 56 -21.25 -22.15 6.16
N SER A 57 -21.05 -22.06 7.48
CA SER A 57 -22.02 -21.45 8.39
C SER A 57 -22.30 -20.00 8.01
N LEU A 58 -21.25 -19.21 7.69
CA LEU A 58 -21.39 -17.81 7.27
C LEU A 58 -22.17 -17.69 5.96
N LEU A 59 -21.87 -18.54 4.98
CA LEU A 59 -22.53 -18.51 3.68
C LEU A 59 -24.01 -18.93 3.74
N ALA A 60 -24.40 -19.75 4.73
CA ALA A 60 -25.78 -20.19 4.94
C ALA A 60 -26.56 -19.26 5.89
N ALA A 61 -25.90 -18.35 6.60
CA ALA A 61 -26.45 -17.53 7.65
C ALA A 61 -27.42 -16.45 7.12
N ASP A 62 -28.45 -16.14 7.89
CA ASP A 62 -29.22 -14.91 7.74
C ASP A 62 -28.43 -13.69 8.26
N GLU A 63 -28.94 -12.48 8.00
CA GLU A 63 -28.24 -11.24 8.37
C GLU A 63 -27.95 -11.16 9.89
N GLN A 64 -28.86 -11.56 10.74
CA GLN A 64 -28.68 -11.53 12.18
C GLN A 64 -27.56 -12.49 12.63
N GLN A 65 -27.49 -13.65 12.02
CA GLN A 65 -26.44 -14.64 12.26
C GLN A 65 -25.09 -14.13 11.72
N VAL A 66 -25.05 -13.54 10.53
CA VAL A 66 -23.84 -12.93 9.94
C VAL A 66 -23.25 -11.90 10.89
N ARG A 67 -24.08 -11.00 11.46
CA ARG A 67 -23.65 -9.98 12.43
C ARG A 67 -23.00 -10.58 13.69
N ARG A 68 -23.50 -11.73 14.13
CA ARG A 68 -22.93 -12.45 15.29
C ARG A 68 -21.66 -13.20 14.96
N LEU A 69 -21.53 -13.70 13.73
CA LEU A 69 -20.40 -14.50 13.29
C LEU A 69 -19.16 -13.67 12.97
N SER A 70 -19.30 -12.52 12.33
CA SER A 70 -18.18 -11.70 11.87
C SER A 70 -18.34 -10.26 12.35
N ALA A 71 -17.34 -9.77 13.09
CA ALA A 71 -17.27 -8.38 13.51
C ALA A 71 -17.17 -7.42 12.32
N GLU A 72 -16.38 -7.81 11.29
CA GLU A 72 -16.19 -7.07 10.07
C GLU A 72 -17.49 -6.85 9.31
N LEU A 73 -18.25 -7.92 9.10
CA LEU A 73 -19.54 -7.87 8.41
C LEU A 73 -20.60 -7.16 9.27
N ASN A 74 -20.58 -7.32 10.59
CA ASN A 74 -21.45 -6.55 11.47
C ASN A 74 -21.21 -5.04 11.31
N GLY A 75 -19.94 -4.59 11.30
CA GLY A 75 -19.59 -3.20 11.04
C GLY A 75 -20.10 -2.72 9.68
N LEU A 76 -19.88 -3.50 8.61
CA LEU A 76 -20.31 -3.17 7.26
C LEU A 76 -21.82 -3.05 7.14
N LEU A 77 -22.56 -4.03 7.63
CA LEU A 77 -24.03 -4.03 7.59
C LEU A 77 -24.63 -2.88 8.42
N SER A 78 -24.03 -2.58 9.58
CA SER A 78 -24.47 -1.45 10.41
C SER A 78 -24.16 -0.10 9.76
N TRP A 79 -23.05 0.02 9.05
CA TRP A 79 -22.72 1.20 8.26
C TRP A 79 -23.73 1.42 7.13
N GLN A 80 -24.04 0.37 6.37
CA GLN A 80 -25.04 0.42 5.30
C GLN A 80 -26.43 0.85 5.83
N GLN A 81 -26.83 0.28 6.95
CA GLN A 81 -28.10 0.63 7.60
C GLN A 81 -28.14 2.11 8.06
N ARG A 82 -27.01 2.62 8.62
CA ARG A 82 -26.89 4.01 9.06
C ARG A 82 -26.93 5.01 7.91
N SER A 83 -26.26 4.69 6.81
CA SER A 83 -26.14 5.61 5.67
C SER A 83 -27.45 5.80 4.90
N GLU A 84 -28.50 5.02 5.19
CA GLU A 84 -29.77 5.01 4.46
C GLU A 84 -29.59 4.85 2.93
N THR A 85 -28.37 4.56 2.49
CA THR A 85 -28.02 4.37 1.09
C THR A 85 -27.84 2.86 0.85
N PRO A 86 -28.66 2.26 0.03
CA PRO A 86 -28.47 0.86 -0.34
C PRO A 86 -27.08 0.64 -0.92
N ALA A 87 -26.45 -0.49 -0.61
CA ALA A 87 -25.19 -0.86 -1.23
C ALA A 87 -25.34 -0.86 -2.75
N SER A 88 -24.42 -0.21 -3.43
CA SER A 88 -24.39 -0.12 -4.89
C SER A 88 -23.66 -1.33 -5.47
N PRO A 89 -24.07 -1.86 -6.63
CA PRO A 89 -23.27 -2.84 -7.36
C PRO A 89 -21.87 -2.32 -7.75
N GLN A 90 -21.68 -1.01 -7.73
CA GLN A 90 -20.39 -0.36 -7.99
C GLN A 90 -19.51 -0.23 -6.74
N ASP A 91 -20.03 -0.54 -5.55
CA ASP A 91 -19.25 -0.48 -4.32
C ASP A 91 -18.13 -1.53 -4.34
N MET A 92 -16.97 -1.12 -3.88
CA MET A 92 -15.77 -1.94 -3.79
C MET A 92 -15.39 -2.17 -2.32
N TYR A 93 -15.09 -3.41 -1.99
CA TYR A 93 -14.64 -3.79 -0.65
C TYR A 93 -13.20 -4.26 -0.70
N LEU A 94 -12.32 -3.57 0.02
CA LEU A 94 -10.93 -3.98 0.23
C LEU A 94 -10.81 -4.58 1.64
N LEU A 95 -10.51 -5.87 1.71
CA LEU A 95 -10.38 -6.61 2.96
C LEU A 95 -8.91 -6.73 3.32
N LEU A 96 -8.47 -5.99 4.35
CA LEU A 96 -7.08 -6.03 4.80
C LEU A 96 -6.88 -7.17 5.80
N ALA A 97 -6.19 -8.20 5.35
CA ALA A 97 -5.88 -9.41 6.12
C ALA A 97 -4.45 -9.40 6.65
N THR A 98 -4.23 -10.07 7.79
CA THR A 98 -2.88 -10.40 8.27
C THR A 98 -2.22 -11.45 7.36
N ASP A 99 -0.87 -11.45 7.33
CA ASP A 99 -0.05 -12.47 6.66
C ASP A 99 0.05 -13.73 7.54
N THR A 100 -1.12 -14.32 7.84
CA THR A 100 -1.24 -15.55 8.63
C THR A 100 -2.29 -16.47 8.05
N ALA A 101 -2.13 -17.79 8.22
CA ALA A 101 -3.07 -18.78 7.70
C ALA A 101 -4.52 -18.53 8.17
N LEU A 102 -4.69 -18.21 9.47
CA LEU A 102 -6.02 -17.93 10.05
C LEU A 102 -6.61 -16.61 9.54
N GLY A 103 -5.79 -15.56 9.44
CA GLY A 103 -6.21 -14.27 8.90
C GLY A 103 -6.66 -14.36 7.46
N GLN A 104 -5.89 -15.06 6.62
CA GLN A 104 -6.24 -15.29 5.22
C GLN A 104 -7.52 -16.12 5.07
N ALA A 105 -7.70 -17.19 5.84
CA ALA A 105 -8.90 -18.02 5.81
C ALA A 105 -10.15 -17.21 6.22
N THR A 106 -10.04 -16.34 7.22
CA THR A 106 -11.13 -15.44 7.62
C THR A 106 -11.48 -14.45 6.52
N ALA A 107 -10.46 -13.76 5.97
CA ALA A 107 -10.67 -12.79 4.91
C ALA A 107 -11.28 -13.42 3.65
N GLN A 108 -10.85 -14.64 3.28
CA GLN A 108 -11.44 -15.42 2.18
C GLN A 108 -12.91 -15.71 2.42
N SER A 109 -13.28 -16.06 3.66
CA SER A 109 -14.68 -16.34 4.02
C SER A 109 -15.55 -15.09 3.95
N VAL A 110 -15.05 -13.94 4.45
CA VAL A 110 -15.75 -12.65 4.38
C VAL A 110 -15.87 -12.19 2.92
N CYS A 111 -14.80 -12.33 2.12
CA CYS A 111 -14.81 -12.02 0.70
C CYS A 111 -15.84 -12.87 -0.06
N ALA A 112 -15.85 -14.17 0.16
CA ALA A 112 -16.83 -15.07 -0.47
C ALA A 112 -18.29 -14.72 -0.10
N TRP A 113 -18.54 -14.29 1.14
CA TRP A 113 -19.86 -13.83 1.54
C TRP A 113 -20.27 -12.55 0.80
N LEU A 114 -19.38 -11.53 0.73
CA LEU A 114 -19.64 -10.30 0.00
C LEU A 114 -19.90 -10.55 -1.49
N GLN A 115 -19.10 -11.40 -2.12
CA GLN A 115 -19.28 -11.78 -3.52
C GLN A 115 -20.59 -12.54 -3.75
N LYS A 116 -21.01 -13.39 -2.82
CA LYS A 116 -22.33 -14.05 -2.86
C LYS A 116 -23.48 -13.04 -2.79
N GLN A 117 -23.30 -11.91 -2.09
CA GLN A 117 -24.26 -10.81 -2.07
C GLN A 117 -24.23 -9.92 -3.32
N GLY A 118 -23.36 -10.22 -4.30
CA GLY A 118 -23.22 -9.48 -5.54
C GLY A 118 -22.26 -8.28 -5.45
N HIS A 119 -21.45 -8.20 -4.40
CA HIS A 119 -20.49 -7.11 -4.22
C HIS A 119 -19.10 -7.45 -4.79
N SER A 120 -18.39 -6.45 -5.26
CA SER A 120 -16.97 -6.56 -5.63
C SER A 120 -16.10 -6.50 -4.38
N ALA A 121 -15.39 -7.58 -4.06
CA ALA A 121 -14.52 -7.66 -2.90
C ALA A 121 -13.16 -8.25 -3.26
N THR A 122 -12.09 -7.66 -2.73
CA THR A 122 -10.70 -8.06 -2.93
C THR A 122 -9.98 -8.10 -1.59
N ILE A 123 -9.10 -9.09 -1.41
CA ILE A 123 -8.25 -9.21 -0.22
C ILE A 123 -6.91 -8.55 -0.51
N ILE A 124 -6.47 -7.69 0.40
CA ILE A 124 -5.12 -7.11 0.42
C ILE A 124 -4.39 -7.59 1.67
N SER A 125 -3.09 -7.83 1.52
CA SER A 125 -2.21 -8.23 2.62
C SER A 125 -0.78 -7.82 2.29
N ALA A 126 0.03 -7.59 3.31
CA ALA A 126 1.46 -7.33 3.16
C ALA A 126 2.27 -8.41 3.88
N THR A 127 3.32 -8.92 3.22
CA THR A 127 4.22 -9.90 3.81
C THR A 127 4.80 -9.38 5.13
N GLY A 128 4.66 -10.18 6.19
CA GLY A 128 5.09 -9.79 7.53
C GLY A 128 4.05 -9.01 8.34
N LEU A 129 2.84 -8.78 7.81
CA LEU A 129 1.74 -8.13 8.53
C LEU A 129 1.14 -9.09 9.58
N ASN A 130 1.89 -9.33 10.63
CA ASN A 130 1.51 -10.18 11.75
C ASN A 130 2.16 -9.67 13.04
N THR A 131 1.86 -10.29 14.19
CA THR A 131 2.34 -9.84 15.50
C THR A 131 3.58 -10.60 16.00
N ALA A 132 4.21 -11.42 15.17
CA ALA A 132 5.38 -12.21 15.57
C ALA A 132 6.65 -11.37 15.74
N SER A 133 6.81 -10.31 14.93
CA SER A 133 7.98 -9.43 14.93
C SER A 133 7.57 -7.99 14.71
N LEU A 134 7.99 -7.09 15.61
CA LEU A 134 7.73 -5.65 15.47
C LEU A 134 8.40 -5.06 14.21
N ASN A 135 9.63 -5.46 13.90
CA ASN A 135 10.34 -4.96 12.72
C ASN A 135 9.66 -5.41 11.43
N SER A 136 9.31 -6.70 11.31
CA SER A 136 8.58 -7.22 10.16
C SER A 136 7.21 -6.53 9.99
N PHE A 137 6.51 -6.31 11.11
CA PHE A 137 5.24 -5.59 11.12
C PHE A 137 5.37 -4.15 10.60
N ARG A 138 6.37 -3.39 11.09
CA ARG A 138 6.62 -2.01 10.62
C ARG A 138 7.00 -1.97 9.15
N GLN A 139 7.83 -2.89 8.69
CA GLN A 139 8.19 -3.01 7.28
C GLN A 139 6.97 -3.32 6.41
N ALA A 140 6.10 -4.23 6.87
CA ALA A 140 4.85 -4.54 6.19
C ALA A 140 3.91 -3.33 6.11
N LEU A 141 3.83 -2.52 7.19
CA LEU A 141 3.06 -1.28 7.19
C LEU A 141 3.61 -0.25 6.19
N SER A 142 4.94 -0.11 6.07
CA SER A 142 5.55 0.81 5.09
C SER A 142 5.21 0.41 3.65
N GLY A 143 5.27 -0.89 3.33
CA GLY A 143 4.82 -1.41 2.03
C GLY A 143 3.32 -1.17 1.80
N LEU A 144 2.51 -1.45 2.82
CA LEU A 144 1.06 -1.26 2.77
C LEU A 144 0.66 0.21 2.53
N VAL A 145 1.38 1.17 3.12
CA VAL A 145 1.15 2.61 2.87
C VAL A 145 1.28 2.94 1.40
N LYS A 146 2.33 2.42 0.76
CA LYS A 146 2.57 2.64 -0.67
C LYS A 146 1.39 2.12 -1.50
N ASP A 147 1.02 0.85 -1.28
CA ASP A 147 -0.04 0.20 -2.04
C ASP A 147 -1.41 0.88 -1.80
N LEU A 148 -1.72 1.23 -0.56
CA LEU A 148 -2.95 1.94 -0.21
C LEU A 148 -2.97 3.35 -0.79
N HIS A 149 -1.85 4.09 -0.77
CA HIS A 149 -1.79 5.43 -1.36
C HIS A 149 -2.18 5.40 -2.83
N GLU A 150 -1.60 4.48 -3.61
CA GLU A 150 -1.86 4.35 -5.04
C GLU A 150 -3.33 3.96 -5.30
N GLN A 151 -3.85 2.95 -4.59
CA GLN A 151 -5.21 2.49 -4.76
C GLN A 151 -6.25 3.53 -4.32
N LEU A 152 -6.15 4.06 -3.09
CA LEU A 152 -7.13 4.99 -2.55
C LEU A 152 -7.16 6.30 -3.33
N SER A 153 -5.98 6.81 -3.77
CA SER A 153 -5.90 8.00 -4.61
C SER A 153 -6.58 7.79 -5.97
N SER A 154 -6.40 6.63 -6.59
CA SER A 154 -7.04 6.27 -7.85
C SER A 154 -8.56 6.21 -7.72
N TYR A 155 -9.07 5.53 -6.69
CA TYR A 155 -10.52 5.47 -6.45
C TYR A 155 -11.11 6.84 -6.13
N LYS A 156 -10.42 7.66 -5.33
CA LYS A 156 -10.86 9.04 -5.03
C LYS A 156 -10.92 9.91 -6.29
N ALA A 157 -9.92 9.81 -7.16
CA ALA A 157 -9.91 10.49 -8.47
C ALA A 157 -11.04 10.00 -9.39
N SER A 158 -11.47 8.75 -9.25
CA SER A 158 -12.60 8.16 -9.98
C SER A 158 -13.98 8.48 -9.33
N GLY A 159 -14.03 9.32 -8.30
CA GLY A 159 -15.27 9.80 -7.68
C GLY A 159 -15.86 8.85 -6.64
N TYR A 160 -15.08 7.92 -6.08
CA TYR A 160 -15.52 7.09 -4.96
C TYR A 160 -15.43 7.82 -3.63
N SER A 161 -16.41 7.57 -2.74
CA SER A 161 -16.30 7.91 -1.32
C SER A 161 -15.47 6.82 -0.63
N ILE A 162 -14.45 7.23 0.12
CA ILE A 162 -13.53 6.31 0.81
C ILE A 162 -13.96 6.15 2.28
N ASN A 163 -14.26 4.94 2.69
CA ASN A 163 -14.74 4.64 4.04
C ASN A 163 -13.87 3.56 4.68
N PHE A 164 -13.48 3.76 5.95
CA PHE A 164 -12.67 2.79 6.71
C PHE A 164 -13.53 2.13 7.79
N ASN A 165 -13.71 0.82 7.68
CA ASN A 165 -14.32 -0.02 8.70
C ASN A 165 -13.23 -0.62 9.61
N LEU A 166 -13.12 -0.11 10.81
CA LEU A 166 -12.13 -0.51 11.82
C LEU A 166 -12.73 -1.41 12.91
N THR A 167 -13.86 -2.06 12.63
CA THR A 167 -14.56 -2.92 13.61
C THR A 167 -13.83 -4.23 13.88
N GLY A 168 -13.26 -4.85 12.84
CA GLY A 168 -12.46 -6.07 12.95
C GLY A 168 -10.96 -5.80 13.06
N GLY A 169 -10.15 -6.86 12.94
CA GLY A 169 -8.71 -6.76 12.91
C GLY A 169 -8.03 -6.67 14.29
N PHE A 170 -6.72 -6.50 14.30
CA PHE A 170 -5.97 -6.40 15.55
C PHE A 170 -5.60 -4.93 15.88
N LYS A 171 -5.49 -4.64 17.17
CA LYS A 171 -5.40 -3.26 17.71
C LYS A 171 -4.28 -2.41 17.09
N GLY A 172 -3.10 -3.01 16.85
CA GLY A 172 -1.96 -2.28 16.28
C GLY A 172 -2.23 -1.78 14.86
N LEU A 173 -2.90 -2.62 14.04
CA LEU A 173 -3.30 -2.23 12.68
C LEU A 173 -4.40 -1.18 12.70
N ASN A 174 -5.40 -1.36 13.55
CA ASN A 174 -6.51 -0.40 13.67
C ASN A 174 -6.03 0.99 14.09
N GLY A 175 -5.09 1.07 15.05
CA GLY A 175 -4.49 2.35 15.46
C GLY A 175 -3.76 3.05 14.32
N PHE A 176 -3.01 2.29 13.50
CA PHE A 176 -2.35 2.81 12.33
C PHE A 176 -3.36 3.27 11.25
N LEU A 177 -4.35 2.45 10.94
CA LEU A 177 -5.37 2.80 9.94
C LEU A 177 -6.28 3.96 10.40
N GLN A 178 -6.49 4.13 11.69
CA GLN A 178 -7.17 5.31 12.22
C GLN A 178 -6.40 6.59 11.88
N ALA A 179 -5.07 6.61 12.05
CA ALA A 179 -4.28 7.74 11.63
C ALA A 179 -4.29 7.93 10.11
N LEU A 180 -4.19 6.84 9.34
CA LEU A 180 -4.25 6.86 7.88
C LEU A 180 -5.61 7.38 7.36
N SER A 181 -6.70 7.07 8.06
CA SER A 181 -8.04 7.51 7.69
C SER A 181 -8.19 9.02 7.70
N THR A 182 -7.43 9.75 8.53
CA THR A 182 -7.46 11.22 8.55
C THR A 182 -6.97 11.86 7.24
N ILE A 183 -6.22 11.10 6.42
CA ILE A 183 -5.64 11.56 5.17
C ILE A 183 -6.47 11.12 3.97
N TYR A 184 -6.92 9.87 3.97
CA TYR A 184 -7.54 9.27 2.79
C TYR A 184 -9.04 9.11 2.87
N ALA A 185 -9.60 8.86 4.08
CA ALA A 185 -10.99 8.51 4.22
C ALA A 185 -11.90 9.75 4.33
N ASP A 186 -13.08 9.63 3.73
CA ASP A 186 -14.19 10.55 3.95
C ASP A 186 -14.90 10.23 5.27
N ASN A 187 -14.95 8.92 5.63
CA ASN A 187 -15.44 8.46 6.92
C ASN A 187 -14.57 7.32 7.46
N ALA A 188 -14.38 7.29 8.77
CA ALA A 188 -13.87 6.14 9.49
C ALA A 188 -14.85 5.76 10.60
N PHE A 189 -15.10 4.47 10.77
CA PHE A 189 -16.08 4.00 11.73
C PHE A 189 -15.70 2.67 12.36
N TYR A 190 -16.25 2.41 13.52
CA TYR A 190 -16.24 1.10 14.15
C TYR A 190 -17.54 0.86 14.92
N LEU A 191 -17.78 -0.39 15.26
CA LEU A 191 -18.91 -0.82 16.06
C LEU A 191 -18.41 -1.17 17.47
N PHE A 192 -19.08 -0.65 18.49
CA PHE A 192 -18.80 -1.05 19.86
C PHE A 192 -19.18 -2.51 20.08
N GLU A 193 -18.36 -3.23 20.86
CA GLU A 193 -18.68 -4.59 21.26
C GLU A 193 -20.00 -4.61 22.03
N GLY A 194 -20.93 -5.45 21.55
CA GLY A 194 -22.29 -5.58 22.13
C GLY A 194 -23.28 -4.48 21.71
N SER A 195 -22.91 -3.54 20.84
CA SER A 195 -23.79 -2.51 20.28
C SER A 195 -24.10 -2.78 18.82
N SER A 196 -25.24 -2.27 18.35
CA SER A 196 -25.57 -2.16 16.91
C SER A 196 -25.30 -0.75 16.35
N GLU A 197 -24.87 0.19 17.19
CA GLU A 197 -24.65 1.57 16.80
C GLU A 197 -23.24 1.77 16.24
N VAL A 198 -23.17 2.34 15.05
CA VAL A 198 -21.92 2.73 14.40
C VAL A 198 -21.40 4.00 15.04
N MET A 199 -20.20 3.95 15.58
CA MET A 199 -19.46 5.11 16.03
C MET A 199 -18.59 5.66 14.90
N LEU A 200 -18.81 6.90 14.52
CA LEU A 200 -17.90 7.62 13.62
C LEU A 200 -16.66 8.05 14.38
N ILE A 201 -15.51 7.81 13.80
CA ILE A 201 -14.25 8.33 14.27
C ILE A 201 -14.07 9.70 13.60
N PRO A 202 -14.05 10.80 14.36
CA PRO A 202 -13.95 12.13 13.77
C PRO A 202 -12.59 12.31 13.12
N SER A 203 -12.58 12.77 11.87
CA SER A 203 -11.35 13.23 11.21
C SER A 203 -10.94 14.57 11.85
N LEU A 204 -9.74 14.62 12.39
CA LEU A 204 -9.15 15.87 12.83
C LEU A 204 -8.69 16.65 11.59
N PRO A 205 -8.89 17.99 11.53
CA PRO A 205 -8.42 18.84 10.44
C PRO A 205 -6.89 19.04 10.58
N LEU A 206 -6.14 17.94 10.47
CA LEU A 206 -4.69 17.96 10.55
C LEU A 206 -4.11 18.14 9.15
N THR A 207 -3.23 19.12 9.00
CA THR A 207 -2.36 19.22 7.84
C THR A 207 -1.01 18.63 8.23
N LEU A 208 -0.57 17.59 7.53
CA LEU A 208 0.77 17.04 7.71
C LEU A 208 1.77 17.99 7.03
N ASP A 209 2.30 18.95 7.78
CA ASP A 209 3.34 19.85 7.29
C ASP A 209 4.72 19.22 7.49
N ALA A 210 5.03 18.26 6.63
CA ALA A 210 6.35 17.66 6.57
C ALA A 210 7.18 18.18 5.39
N GLU A 211 6.65 19.10 4.60
CA GLU A 211 7.27 19.56 3.36
C GLU A 211 8.68 20.11 3.59
N GLN A 212 8.89 20.85 4.68
CA GLN A 212 10.19 21.39 5.03
C GLN A 212 11.20 20.28 5.37
N VAL A 213 10.82 19.32 6.20
CA VAL A 213 11.67 18.17 6.57
C VAL A 213 12.04 17.36 5.33
N ILE A 214 11.06 17.10 4.46
CA ILE A 214 11.28 16.36 3.22
C ILE A 214 12.20 17.12 2.27
N LYS A 215 12.00 18.42 2.06
CA LYS A 215 12.85 19.25 1.19
C LYS A 215 14.30 19.31 1.67
N GLN A 216 14.51 19.46 2.98
CA GLN A 216 15.85 19.50 3.56
C GLN A 216 16.61 18.18 3.43
N ASN A 217 15.90 17.05 3.33
CA ASN A 217 16.46 15.71 3.27
C ASN A 217 16.06 14.97 1.97
N LEU A 218 15.72 15.71 0.91
CA LEU A 218 15.03 15.17 -0.26
C LEU A 218 15.78 14.02 -0.93
N ARG A 219 17.10 14.14 -1.11
CA ARG A 219 17.93 13.08 -1.73
C ARG A 219 17.89 11.79 -0.90
N ALA A 220 18.07 11.90 0.41
CA ALA A 220 18.09 10.75 1.31
C ALA A 220 16.69 10.07 1.35
N ILE A 221 15.62 10.86 1.48
CA ILE A 221 14.25 10.34 1.51
C ILE A 221 13.89 9.64 0.19
N ARG A 222 14.23 10.24 -0.96
CA ARG A 222 14.02 9.62 -2.27
C ARG A 222 14.78 8.30 -2.40
N ARG A 223 16.06 8.23 -1.96
CA ARG A 223 16.84 6.98 -1.97
C ARG A 223 16.20 5.92 -1.08
N LEU A 224 15.86 6.28 0.16
CA LEU A 224 15.20 5.36 1.11
C LEU A 224 13.86 4.83 0.58
N SER A 225 13.04 5.69 -0.05
CA SER A 225 11.76 5.29 -0.63
C SER A 225 11.89 4.34 -1.83
N GLN A 226 13.07 4.30 -2.44
CA GLN A 226 13.43 3.39 -3.52
C GLN A 226 14.24 2.17 -3.03
N ASN A 227 14.34 1.97 -1.72
CA ASN A 227 15.15 0.92 -1.09
C ASN A 227 16.65 0.96 -1.52
N LEU A 228 17.15 2.17 -1.83
CA LEU A 228 18.57 2.38 -2.11
C LEU A 228 19.33 2.71 -0.81
N PRO A 229 20.54 2.18 -0.62
CA PRO A 229 21.32 2.42 0.59
C PRO A 229 21.64 3.90 0.77
N VAL A 230 21.56 4.38 2.02
CA VAL A 230 21.90 5.76 2.40
C VAL A 230 22.91 5.71 3.54
N ILE A 231 23.97 6.52 3.44
CA ILE A 231 24.96 6.61 4.53
C ILE A 231 24.34 7.27 5.76
N ALA A 232 24.71 6.81 6.94
CA ALA A 232 24.10 7.26 8.21
C ALA A 232 24.16 8.79 8.40
N LYS A 233 25.22 9.45 7.90
CA LYS A 233 25.38 10.91 7.97
C LYS A 233 24.26 11.64 7.22
N ASP A 234 23.80 11.13 6.08
CA ASP A 234 22.76 11.77 5.27
C ASP A 234 21.36 11.60 5.90
N CYS A 235 21.23 10.70 6.86
CA CYS A 235 20.00 10.50 7.65
C CYS A 235 19.96 11.31 8.95
N SER A 236 21.05 11.99 9.33
CA SER A 236 21.19 12.62 10.67
C SER A 236 20.17 13.72 10.95
N ASN A 237 19.65 14.38 9.92
CA ASN A 237 18.66 15.45 10.04
C ASN A 237 17.22 14.98 9.81
N ILE A 238 17.03 13.68 9.54
CA ILE A 238 15.70 13.10 9.38
C ILE A 238 15.19 12.70 10.79
N PRO A 239 14.00 13.16 11.21
CA PRO A 239 13.44 12.76 12.49
C PRO A 239 13.36 11.24 12.65
N GLU A 240 13.75 10.74 13.82
CA GLU A 240 13.75 9.29 14.12
C GLU A 240 12.36 8.63 13.93
N LEU A 241 11.26 9.40 14.09
CA LEU A 241 9.91 8.93 13.82
C LEU A 241 9.73 8.46 12.36
N LEU A 242 10.45 9.07 11.42
CA LEU A 242 10.33 8.79 9.98
C LEU A 242 11.25 7.67 9.52
N LEU A 243 12.08 7.16 10.42
CA LEU A 243 13.06 6.11 10.13
C LEU A 243 12.90 4.94 11.08
N PHE A 244 13.35 3.78 10.66
CA PHE A 244 13.70 2.67 11.55
C PHE A 244 14.89 1.89 10.98
N SER A 245 15.46 0.96 11.75
CA SER A 245 16.64 0.20 11.33
C SER A 245 16.29 -1.27 11.13
N ILE A 246 16.75 -1.83 10.02
CA ILE A 246 16.72 -3.27 9.72
C ILE A 246 18.16 -3.67 9.45
N ASP A 247 18.69 -4.64 10.19
CA ASP A 247 20.05 -5.18 10.00
C ASP A 247 21.13 -4.08 9.88
N GLN A 248 21.03 -3.02 10.70
CA GLN A 248 21.88 -1.82 10.72
C GLN A 248 21.68 -0.85 9.54
N GLU A 249 20.83 -1.15 8.58
CA GLU A 249 20.44 -0.22 7.53
C GLU A 249 19.28 0.67 7.96
N ARG A 250 19.31 1.94 7.55
CA ARG A 250 18.20 2.86 7.75
C ARG A 250 17.19 2.71 6.61
N VAL A 251 15.92 2.63 6.97
CA VAL A 251 14.78 2.59 6.03
C VAL A 251 13.71 3.58 6.49
N LEU A 252 12.82 3.98 5.59
CA LEU A 252 11.67 4.78 5.98
C LEU A 252 10.74 3.97 6.88
N SER A 253 10.26 4.61 7.94
CA SER A 253 9.17 4.07 8.73
C SER A 253 7.85 4.18 7.95
N GLU A 254 6.81 3.52 8.45
CA GLU A 254 5.44 3.67 7.94
C GLU A 254 5.00 5.15 7.88
N TRP A 255 5.45 5.98 8.82
CA TRP A 255 5.18 7.42 8.83
C TRP A 255 6.06 8.17 7.81
N GLY A 256 7.32 7.78 7.67
CA GLY A 256 8.22 8.33 6.66
C GLY A 256 7.69 8.09 5.25
N GLU A 257 7.26 6.86 4.97
CA GLU A 257 6.65 6.49 3.69
C GLU A 257 5.34 7.26 3.43
N LEU A 258 4.47 7.37 4.44
CA LEU A 258 3.23 8.12 4.35
C LEU A 258 3.46 9.59 4.00
N LEU A 259 4.35 10.26 4.73
CA LEU A 259 4.66 11.67 4.49
C LEU A 259 5.30 11.88 3.12
N TRP A 260 6.21 10.99 2.72
CA TRP A 260 6.81 11.03 1.40
C TRP A 260 5.76 10.92 0.30
N ARG A 261 4.92 9.89 0.32
CA ARG A 261 3.88 9.68 -0.71
C ARG A 261 2.91 10.85 -0.82
N ASN A 262 2.49 11.39 0.31
CA ASN A 262 1.60 12.55 0.34
C ASN A 262 2.24 13.83 -0.23
N SER A 263 3.56 13.98 -0.14
CA SER A 263 4.31 15.16 -0.58
C SER A 263 4.93 15.01 -1.97
N GLN A 264 5.27 13.79 -2.39
CA GLN A 264 6.05 13.50 -3.59
C GLN A 264 5.45 14.14 -4.86
N SER A 265 4.17 13.92 -5.12
CA SER A 265 3.52 14.46 -6.33
C SER A 265 3.56 15.98 -6.37
N LYS A 266 3.31 16.64 -5.23
CA LYS A 266 3.37 18.10 -5.14
C LYS A 266 4.78 18.62 -5.36
N LEU A 267 5.79 17.97 -4.75
CA LEU A 267 7.19 18.37 -4.91
C LEU A 267 7.65 18.17 -6.35
N TYR A 268 7.39 17.01 -6.93
CA TYR A 268 7.84 16.69 -8.29
C TYR A 268 7.24 17.59 -9.37
N LYS A 269 6.10 18.22 -9.12
CA LYS A 269 5.49 19.23 -9.99
C LYS A 269 6.18 20.60 -9.92
N GLN A 270 6.99 20.88 -8.89
CA GLN A 270 7.60 22.21 -8.69
C GLN A 270 8.82 22.46 -9.57
N GLY A 271 9.49 21.40 -10.05
CA GLY A 271 10.67 21.53 -10.89
C GLY A 271 11.41 20.21 -11.10
N LEU A 272 12.48 20.27 -11.87
CA LEU A 272 13.39 19.14 -12.04
C LEU A 272 14.31 19.04 -10.81
N TYR A 273 14.39 17.85 -10.22
CA TYR A 273 15.28 17.56 -9.11
C TYR A 273 16.49 16.76 -9.56
N PRO A 274 17.67 16.97 -8.94
CA PRO A 274 18.87 16.19 -9.26
C PRO A 274 18.64 14.69 -9.10
N SER A 275 19.37 13.89 -9.86
CA SER A 275 19.35 12.43 -9.72
C SER A 275 19.76 12.00 -8.31
N ILE A 276 19.15 10.93 -7.83
CA ILE A 276 19.50 10.26 -6.57
C ILE A 276 20.69 9.29 -6.73
N SER A 277 21.15 9.05 -7.96
CA SER A 277 22.29 8.18 -8.28
C SER A 277 23.34 8.96 -9.08
N GLU A 278 24.61 8.72 -8.79
CA GLU A 278 25.73 9.25 -9.55
C GLU A 278 25.88 8.58 -10.94
N ARG A 279 25.17 7.45 -11.14
CA ARG A 279 25.10 6.75 -12.43
C ARG A 279 24.06 7.33 -13.39
N VAL A 280 23.33 8.39 -12.99
CA VAL A 280 22.36 9.09 -13.85
C VAL A 280 22.71 10.57 -13.86
N ILE A 281 23.28 11.02 -14.97
CA ILE A 281 23.90 12.34 -15.13
C ILE A 281 23.07 13.16 -16.13
N PHE A 282 22.77 14.40 -15.77
CA PHE A 282 22.03 15.32 -16.63
C PHE A 282 22.97 16.08 -17.55
N GLY A 283 22.69 16.11 -18.84
CA GLY A 283 23.30 17.01 -19.80
C GLY A 283 22.58 18.36 -19.83
N GLU A 284 23.27 19.41 -20.26
CA GLU A 284 22.68 20.76 -20.37
C GLU A 284 21.44 20.80 -21.27
N ALA A 285 21.43 20.02 -22.35
CA ALA A 285 20.29 19.92 -23.26
C ALA A 285 19.10 19.21 -22.61
N PHE A 286 19.36 18.25 -21.71
CA PHE A 286 18.31 17.59 -20.93
C PHE A 286 17.61 18.59 -20.00
N GLU A 287 18.37 19.34 -19.20
CA GLU A 287 17.80 20.36 -18.31
C GLU A 287 17.04 21.43 -19.07
N ALA A 288 17.59 21.89 -20.22
CA ALA A 288 16.90 22.85 -21.08
C ALA A 288 15.59 22.33 -21.61
N SER A 289 15.53 21.04 -21.99
CA SER A 289 14.31 20.40 -22.54
C SER A 289 13.17 20.25 -21.51
N THR A 290 13.49 20.32 -20.20
CA THR A 290 12.49 20.18 -19.12
C THR A 290 11.90 21.52 -18.64
N ARG A 291 12.53 22.67 -18.95
CA ARG A 291 12.16 23.98 -18.39
C ARG A 291 10.71 24.42 -18.64
N ASN A 292 10.16 24.04 -19.79
CA ASN A 292 8.81 24.44 -20.23
C ASN A 292 7.82 23.27 -20.25
N LYS A 293 8.11 22.19 -19.52
CA LYS A 293 7.16 21.08 -19.41
C LYS A 293 6.07 21.40 -18.38
N SER A 294 4.89 20.80 -18.56
CA SER A 294 3.80 20.96 -17.60
C SER A 294 4.20 20.38 -16.23
N PRO A 295 3.60 20.86 -15.13
CA PRO A 295 3.86 20.29 -13.80
C PRO A 295 3.61 18.78 -13.73
N GLU A 296 2.60 18.28 -14.43
CA GLU A 296 2.26 16.87 -14.52
C GLU A 296 3.39 16.08 -15.17
N LEU A 297 3.91 16.57 -16.30
CA LEU A 297 5.00 15.91 -17.01
C LEU A 297 6.31 15.99 -16.21
N LEU A 298 6.57 17.11 -15.50
CA LEU A 298 7.71 17.22 -14.59
C LEU A 298 7.67 16.17 -13.47
N ALA A 299 6.47 15.90 -12.93
CA ALA A 299 6.32 14.86 -11.92
C ALA A 299 6.67 13.47 -12.48
N ILE A 300 6.24 13.16 -13.69
CA ILE A 300 6.57 11.89 -14.37
C ILE A 300 8.08 11.83 -14.65
N ILE A 301 8.69 12.91 -15.14
CA ILE A 301 10.14 12.96 -15.39
C ILE A 301 10.93 12.66 -14.12
N ASN A 302 10.63 13.33 -13.01
CA ASN A 302 11.31 13.08 -11.73
C ASN A 302 11.16 11.63 -11.27
N GLN A 303 9.95 11.06 -11.40
CA GLN A 303 9.72 9.65 -11.06
C GLN A 303 10.56 8.71 -11.94
N ARG A 304 10.62 8.95 -13.26
CA ARG A 304 11.41 8.12 -14.17
C ARG A 304 12.92 8.25 -13.94
N ILE A 305 13.38 9.42 -13.50
CA ILE A 305 14.79 9.60 -13.07
C ILE A 305 15.09 8.72 -11.85
N ASP A 306 14.18 8.64 -10.88
CA ASP A 306 14.33 7.75 -9.72
C ASP A 306 14.31 6.28 -10.13
N ASP A 307 13.37 5.88 -11.00
CA ASP A 307 13.28 4.52 -11.53
C ASP A 307 14.57 4.13 -12.29
N LEU A 308 15.11 5.06 -13.10
CA LEU A 308 16.34 4.87 -13.82
C LEU A 308 17.56 4.78 -12.89
N ALA A 309 17.58 5.54 -11.79
CA ALA A 309 18.61 5.45 -10.77
C ALA A 309 18.63 4.07 -10.10
N VAL A 310 17.47 3.53 -9.76
CA VAL A 310 17.34 2.16 -9.22
C VAL A 310 17.86 1.13 -10.22
N TYR A 311 17.47 1.26 -11.50
CA TYR A 311 17.92 0.37 -12.55
C TYR A 311 19.45 0.42 -12.74
N ALA A 312 20.03 1.62 -12.74
CA ALA A 312 21.48 1.82 -12.88
C ALA A 312 22.26 1.27 -11.67
N GLU A 313 21.79 1.48 -10.44
CA GLU A 313 22.44 0.95 -9.23
C GLU A 313 22.27 -0.56 -9.09
N GLY A 314 21.20 -1.14 -9.65
CA GLY A 314 20.97 -2.59 -9.77
C GLY A 314 21.72 -3.25 -10.93
N ASP A 315 22.79 -2.62 -11.44
CA ASP A 315 23.62 -3.11 -12.56
C ASP A 315 22.83 -3.39 -13.84
N CYS A 316 21.75 -2.68 -14.05
CA CYS A 316 20.88 -2.78 -15.23
C CYS A 316 20.26 -4.18 -15.45
N LYS A 317 20.08 -4.96 -14.36
CA LYS A 317 19.59 -6.34 -14.47
C LYS A 317 18.06 -6.43 -14.57
N GLN A 318 17.34 -5.57 -13.86
CA GLN A 318 15.88 -5.62 -13.82
C GLN A 318 15.29 -4.21 -13.90
N ALA A 319 14.65 -3.90 -15.02
CA ALA A 319 13.91 -2.65 -15.19
C ALA A 319 12.43 -2.83 -14.84
N LEU A 320 11.81 -1.76 -14.34
CA LEU A 320 10.36 -1.68 -14.24
C LEU A 320 9.76 -1.65 -15.66
N LYS A 321 8.62 -2.32 -15.86
CA LYS A 321 7.92 -2.31 -17.16
C LYS A 321 7.61 -0.89 -17.66
N SER A 322 7.31 0.02 -16.73
CA SER A 322 7.01 1.41 -17.01
C SER A 322 8.22 2.23 -17.46
N LEU A 323 9.46 1.74 -17.24
CA LEU A 323 10.70 2.41 -17.66
C LEU A 323 11.12 1.99 -19.06
N ASP A 324 10.97 0.72 -19.43
CA ASP A 324 11.31 0.11 -20.71
C ASP A 324 12.59 0.68 -21.37
N PRO A 325 13.77 0.62 -20.70
CA PRO A 325 14.98 1.20 -21.25
C PRO A 325 15.49 0.35 -22.41
N LYS A 326 15.56 0.94 -23.61
CA LYS A 326 15.94 0.24 -24.84
C LYS A 326 16.87 1.07 -25.70
N GLN A 327 17.74 0.37 -26.44
CA GLN A 327 18.62 0.97 -27.44
C GLN A 327 17.86 1.19 -28.74
N LEU A 328 17.98 2.40 -29.31
CA LEU A 328 17.36 2.71 -30.58
C LEU A 328 18.05 1.95 -31.71
N GLN A 329 17.25 1.42 -32.62
CA GLN A 329 17.73 0.74 -33.82
C GLN A 329 17.93 1.74 -34.96
N GLY A 330 18.96 1.52 -35.79
CA GLY A 330 19.25 2.34 -36.97
C GLY A 330 20.68 2.90 -36.97
N SER A 331 21.22 3.11 -38.17
CA SER A 331 22.62 3.52 -38.34
C SER A 331 22.97 4.89 -37.75
N GLN A 332 21.98 5.79 -37.65
CA GLN A 332 22.16 7.13 -37.11
C GLN A 332 22.02 7.20 -35.56
N HIS A 333 21.53 6.15 -34.89
CA HIS A 333 21.16 6.16 -33.48
C HIS A 333 21.81 5.04 -32.66
N ARG A 334 22.86 4.38 -33.17
CA ARG A 334 23.49 3.20 -32.52
C ARG A 334 23.98 3.38 -31.08
N SER A 335 24.20 4.62 -30.64
CA SER A 335 24.62 4.93 -29.28
C SER A 335 23.51 5.51 -28.40
N LEU A 336 22.32 5.73 -28.98
CA LEU A 336 21.21 6.38 -28.29
C LEU A 336 20.28 5.34 -27.67
N TRP A 337 19.94 5.59 -26.41
CA TRP A 337 18.96 4.84 -25.64
C TRP A 337 17.75 5.74 -25.36
N GLU A 338 16.62 5.11 -25.12
CA GLU A 338 15.44 5.81 -24.64
C GLU A 338 14.78 5.04 -23.50
N CYS A 339 14.00 5.74 -22.68
CA CYS A 339 13.05 5.14 -21.75
C CYS A 339 11.71 5.88 -21.77
N ASP A 340 10.66 5.15 -21.43
CA ASP A 340 9.29 5.63 -21.50
C ASP A 340 9.00 6.66 -20.40
N LEU A 341 8.35 7.78 -20.77
CA LEU A 341 7.74 8.71 -19.83
C LEU A 341 6.22 8.49 -19.77
N ASP A 342 5.59 8.67 -20.91
CA ASP A 342 4.16 8.47 -21.16
C ASP A 342 3.96 7.94 -22.61
N ASP A 343 2.72 7.90 -23.10
CA ASP A 343 2.40 7.42 -24.44
C ASP A 343 3.09 8.23 -25.56
N HIS A 344 3.48 9.48 -25.29
CA HIS A 344 3.97 10.43 -26.29
C HIS A 344 5.40 10.89 -26.06
N HIS A 345 5.94 10.76 -24.85
CA HIS A 345 7.25 11.32 -24.49
C HIS A 345 8.24 10.25 -24.05
N ARG A 346 9.53 10.52 -24.34
CA ARG A 346 10.67 9.67 -23.98
C ARG A 346 11.78 10.50 -23.36
N ILE A 347 12.58 9.88 -22.50
CA ILE A 347 13.90 10.39 -22.14
C ILE A 347 14.91 9.74 -23.08
N PHE A 348 15.63 10.55 -23.85
CA PHE A 348 16.75 10.13 -24.67
C PHE A 348 18.05 10.27 -23.92
N MET A 349 18.93 9.27 -24.01
CA MET A 349 20.13 9.18 -23.21
C MET A 349 21.23 8.37 -23.92
N ARG A 350 22.48 8.60 -23.55
CA ARG A 350 23.59 7.70 -23.87
C ARG A 350 23.84 6.78 -22.68
N LYS A 351 24.32 5.59 -22.94
CA LYS A 351 24.68 4.60 -21.92
C LYS A 351 26.16 4.23 -22.07
N ASP A 352 26.88 4.27 -20.97
CA ASP A 352 28.24 3.78 -20.85
C ASP A 352 28.36 2.90 -19.60
N GLY A 353 28.55 1.60 -19.81
CA GLY A 353 28.45 0.60 -18.77
C GLY A 353 27.07 0.65 -18.07
N HIS A 354 27.07 1.03 -16.80
CA HIS A 354 25.86 1.18 -15.99
C HIS A 354 25.50 2.65 -15.75
N THR A 355 26.17 3.59 -16.45
CA THR A 355 25.94 5.03 -16.33
C THR A 355 25.10 5.53 -17.51
N PHE A 356 24.12 6.35 -17.20
CA PHE A 356 23.22 6.98 -18.16
C PHE A 356 23.47 8.49 -18.20
N PHE A 357 23.71 9.02 -19.38
CA PHE A 357 23.84 10.45 -19.65
C PHE A 357 22.57 10.93 -20.33
N LEU A 358 21.69 11.61 -19.59
CA LEU A 358 20.42 12.10 -20.10
C LEU A 358 20.65 13.27 -21.05
N GLU A 359 20.11 13.22 -22.25
CA GLU A 359 20.34 14.22 -23.28
C GLU A 359 19.14 15.14 -23.51
N LYS A 360 17.93 14.59 -23.57
CA LYS A 360 16.72 15.39 -23.73
C LYS A 360 15.45 14.60 -23.40
N VAL A 361 14.38 15.36 -23.13
CA VAL A 361 12.99 14.89 -23.15
C VAL A 361 12.34 15.35 -24.44
N ASP A 362 11.85 14.42 -25.25
CA ASP A 362 11.24 14.71 -26.53
C ASP A 362 10.09 13.74 -26.82
N ARG A 363 9.36 13.94 -27.90
CA ARG A 363 8.36 12.99 -28.39
C ARG A 363 9.02 11.69 -28.84
N ALA A 364 8.28 10.60 -28.71
CA ALA A 364 8.69 9.30 -29.25
C ALA A 364 9.03 9.42 -30.75
N LEU A 365 10.14 8.78 -31.16
CA LEU A 365 10.53 8.69 -32.57
C LEU A 365 9.70 7.57 -33.24
N HIS A 366 8.62 7.91 -33.89
CA HIS A 366 7.81 7.00 -34.70
C HIS A 366 7.83 7.42 -36.13
#